data_7958eeb18969805d8a7b8fe9572a1f67
#
_entry.id   7958eeb18969805d8a7b8fe9572a1f67
#
_cell.length_a   1.000
_cell.length_b   1.000
_cell.length_c   1.000
_cell.angle_alpha   90.00
_cell.angle_beta   90.00
_cell.angle_gamma   90.00
#
_symmetry.space_group_name_H-M   'P 1'
#
loop_
_entity.id
_entity.type
_entity.pdbx_description
1 polymer ?
#
loop_
_entity_poly.entity_id
_entity_poly.type
_entity_poly.pdbx_seq_one_letter_code
_entity_poly.pdbx_strand_id
1 'polypeptide(L)'
;MNLDELGYRGFLEDVERISEELSSLIDRGKSFLVICHNDADGLSSGAIASVMLLREGASFLTRSVKGIDEVITFLRELPEGVIPILTDIGSGYLDELSEVVKEKPIFILDHHEPMGSPKDNIFHVNPHLHGINGATEISGAGVVYLVAKALNEENIRLSPIAVVGALGDLQDRSDKRGLHGLNELIVKDAVDSGLMKVEEDLLFYGRSYKPLHIALASTMNPFIIGISGNEAHAYSLLTSIGIKVKEDDRWRVLTELSEEEKKLLYSGIMKHLASFGLPPSIAKELIGKVYELIKEEPWTYLRDAREFASLLNACGKTGKEWVGIAIAMGGRGSLLEEAQGLLEEYRRKIAEAMEYAMREENRQELKHVLVIDGGAIIDDRLISSVASM
;
A
#
# COMPACT_ATOMS: atom_id res chain seq x y z
N MET A 1 -24.88 3.66 7.02
CA MET A 1 -24.41 4.88 6.34
C MET A 1 -25.15 4.91 5.01
N ASN A 2 -25.86 5.99 4.70
CA ASN A 2 -26.64 6.06 3.46
C ASN A 2 -25.70 6.48 2.32
N LEU A 3 -25.43 5.60 1.37
CA LEU A 3 -24.49 5.82 0.25
C LEU A 3 -24.94 7.00 -0.64
N ASP A 4 -26.25 7.27 -0.71
CA ASP A 4 -26.80 8.41 -1.43
C ASP A 4 -26.41 9.76 -0.79
N GLU A 5 -26.31 9.80 0.56
CA GLU A 5 -25.91 11.01 1.29
C GLU A 5 -24.42 11.32 1.17
N LEU A 6 -23.61 10.32 0.78
CA LEU A 6 -22.16 10.46 0.61
C LEU A 6 -21.72 10.74 -0.82
N GLY A 7 -22.66 10.77 -1.79
CA GLY A 7 -22.34 11.03 -3.19
C GLY A 7 -21.66 9.86 -3.93
N TYR A 8 -21.64 8.64 -3.37
CA TYR A 8 -20.95 7.49 -3.97
C TYR A 8 -21.79 6.72 -5.00
N ARG A 9 -23.08 7.00 -5.10
CA ARG A 9 -24.03 6.24 -5.93
C ARG A 9 -23.60 6.12 -7.38
N GLY A 10 -23.28 7.23 -8.05
CA GLY A 10 -22.90 7.21 -9.45
C GLY A 10 -21.63 6.41 -9.73
N PHE A 11 -20.66 6.47 -8.80
CA PHE A 11 -19.44 5.66 -8.89
C PHE A 11 -19.75 4.15 -8.76
N LEU A 12 -20.63 3.77 -7.84
CA LEU A 12 -21.02 2.37 -7.64
C LEU A 12 -21.85 1.84 -8.82
N GLU A 13 -22.70 2.68 -9.45
CA GLU A 13 -23.40 2.34 -10.69
C GLU A 13 -22.41 2.06 -11.85
N ASP A 14 -21.33 2.82 -11.97
CA ASP A 14 -20.25 2.53 -12.93
C ASP A 14 -19.52 1.21 -12.59
N VAL A 15 -19.23 0.95 -11.32
CA VAL A 15 -18.63 -0.32 -10.86
C VAL A 15 -19.51 -1.51 -11.25
N GLU A 16 -20.83 -1.44 -11.02
CA GLU A 16 -21.78 -2.50 -11.39
C GLU A 16 -21.82 -2.71 -12.91
N ARG A 17 -22.00 -1.64 -13.68
CA ARG A 17 -22.02 -1.68 -15.14
C ARG A 17 -20.74 -2.31 -15.73
N ILE A 18 -19.57 -1.95 -15.22
CA ILE A 18 -18.29 -2.47 -15.70
C ILE A 18 -18.08 -3.94 -15.28
N SER A 19 -18.57 -4.33 -14.11
CA SER A 19 -18.55 -5.74 -13.68
C SER A 19 -19.42 -6.63 -14.57
N GLU A 20 -20.59 -6.15 -15.02
CA GLU A 20 -21.46 -6.85 -15.95
C GLU A 20 -20.81 -7.05 -17.33
N GLU A 21 -20.15 -6.03 -17.87
CA GLU A 21 -19.40 -6.13 -19.14
C GLU A 21 -18.25 -7.15 -19.03
N LEU A 22 -17.50 -7.10 -17.90
CA LEU A 22 -16.42 -8.04 -17.64
C LEU A 22 -16.94 -9.48 -17.55
N SER A 23 -18.05 -9.70 -16.83
CA SER A 23 -18.75 -10.99 -16.74
C SER A 23 -19.14 -11.51 -18.13
N SER A 24 -19.75 -10.66 -18.96
CA SER A 24 -20.13 -11.04 -20.34
C SER A 24 -18.94 -11.47 -21.18
N LEU A 25 -17.77 -10.84 -21.03
CA LEU A 25 -16.56 -11.26 -21.75
C LEU A 25 -15.96 -12.54 -21.22
N ILE A 26 -16.01 -12.77 -19.91
CA ILE A 26 -15.62 -14.04 -19.28
C ILE A 26 -16.50 -15.20 -19.78
N ASP A 27 -17.80 -15.03 -19.79
CA ASP A 27 -18.77 -16.03 -20.26
C ASP A 27 -18.57 -16.39 -21.76
N ARG A 28 -18.08 -15.43 -22.54
CA ARG A 28 -17.68 -15.65 -23.96
C ARG A 28 -16.31 -16.32 -24.10
N GLY A 29 -15.67 -16.71 -23.00
CA GLY A 29 -14.37 -17.40 -23.01
C GLY A 29 -13.20 -16.54 -23.47
N LYS A 30 -13.26 -15.22 -23.26
CA LYS A 30 -12.14 -14.33 -23.57
C LYS A 30 -10.97 -14.54 -22.61
N SER A 31 -9.76 -14.28 -23.09
CA SER A 31 -8.55 -14.26 -22.27
C SER A 31 -8.19 -12.84 -21.90
N PHE A 32 -7.52 -12.65 -20.77
CA PHE A 32 -7.22 -11.33 -20.23
C PHE A 32 -5.73 -11.11 -20.01
N LEU A 33 -5.29 -9.87 -20.17
CA LEU A 33 -3.97 -9.41 -19.74
C LEU A 33 -4.16 -8.33 -18.65
N VAL A 34 -3.89 -8.69 -17.40
CA VAL A 34 -3.85 -7.72 -16.29
C VAL A 34 -2.51 -7.02 -16.32
N ILE A 35 -2.54 -5.69 -16.38
CA ILE A 35 -1.35 -4.83 -16.31
C ILE A 35 -1.52 -3.92 -15.09
N CYS A 36 -0.65 -4.04 -14.10
CA CYS A 36 -0.71 -3.29 -12.86
C CYS A 36 0.56 -2.46 -12.63
N HIS A 37 0.45 -1.37 -11.86
CA HIS A 37 1.61 -0.61 -11.42
C HIS A 37 2.51 -1.45 -10.49
N ASN A 38 3.77 -1.02 -10.27
CA ASN A 38 4.78 -1.83 -9.56
C ASN A 38 4.99 -1.45 -8.08
N ASP A 39 4.13 -0.64 -7.50
CA ASP A 39 4.12 -0.34 -6.06
C ASP A 39 3.12 -1.22 -5.29
N ALA A 40 2.96 -0.96 -4.00
CA ALA A 40 2.10 -1.79 -3.16
C ALA A 40 0.62 -1.73 -3.56
N ASP A 41 0.11 -0.57 -4.01
CA ASP A 41 -1.28 -0.46 -4.48
C ASP A 41 -1.46 -1.18 -5.82
N GLY A 42 -0.55 -0.96 -6.78
CA GLY A 42 -0.57 -1.66 -8.06
C GLY A 42 -0.43 -3.18 -7.92
N LEU A 43 0.48 -3.68 -7.08
CA LEU A 43 0.62 -5.12 -6.85
C LEU A 43 -0.59 -5.72 -6.14
N SER A 44 -1.20 -4.99 -5.20
CA SER A 44 -2.46 -5.39 -4.55
C SER A 44 -3.61 -5.41 -5.55
N SER A 45 -3.76 -4.39 -6.39
CA SER A 45 -4.79 -4.31 -7.42
C SER A 45 -4.65 -5.40 -8.47
N GLY A 46 -3.42 -5.66 -8.94
CA GLY A 46 -3.11 -6.75 -9.86
C GLY A 46 -3.41 -8.13 -9.27
N ALA A 47 -3.13 -8.34 -7.98
CA ALA A 47 -3.46 -9.57 -7.27
C ALA A 47 -4.98 -9.76 -7.13
N ILE A 48 -5.72 -8.71 -6.78
CA ILE A 48 -7.19 -8.76 -6.68
C ILE A 48 -7.80 -9.11 -8.03
N ALA A 49 -7.39 -8.44 -9.12
CA ALA A 49 -7.86 -8.73 -10.47
C ALA A 49 -7.52 -10.18 -10.88
N SER A 50 -6.33 -10.66 -10.56
CA SER A 50 -5.90 -12.03 -10.85
C SER A 50 -6.75 -13.08 -10.12
N VAL A 51 -7.02 -12.87 -8.82
CA VAL A 51 -7.86 -13.81 -8.04
C VAL A 51 -9.32 -13.75 -8.50
N MET A 52 -9.83 -12.57 -8.83
CA MET A 52 -11.17 -12.39 -9.42
C MET A 52 -11.32 -13.23 -10.68
N LEU A 53 -10.42 -13.06 -11.66
CA LEU A 53 -10.44 -13.81 -12.92
C LEU A 53 -10.26 -15.32 -12.71
N LEU A 54 -9.37 -15.72 -11.78
CA LEU A 54 -9.15 -17.13 -11.43
C LEU A 54 -10.42 -17.79 -10.89
N ARG A 55 -11.17 -17.10 -10.02
CA ARG A 55 -12.43 -17.63 -9.45
C ARG A 55 -13.52 -17.80 -10.49
N GLU A 56 -13.58 -16.91 -11.46
CA GLU A 56 -14.53 -16.99 -12.57
C GLU A 56 -14.07 -17.97 -13.68
N GLY A 57 -12.93 -18.65 -13.49
CA GLY A 57 -12.41 -19.65 -14.46
C GLY A 57 -11.87 -19.02 -15.76
N ALA A 58 -11.60 -17.74 -15.76
CA ALA A 58 -11.07 -17.03 -16.93
C ALA A 58 -9.58 -17.35 -17.15
N SER A 59 -9.15 -17.37 -18.42
CA SER A 59 -7.73 -17.43 -18.77
C SER A 59 -7.10 -16.05 -18.68
N PHE A 60 -6.00 -15.91 -17.96
CA PHE A 60 -5.33 -14.60 -17.83
C PHE A 60 -3.82 -14.71 -17.66
N LEU A 61 -3.16 -13.60 -17.88
CA LEU A 61 -1.76 -13.37 -17.56
C LEU A 61 -1.66 -12.02 -16.80
N THR A 62 -0.78 -11.93 -15.81
CA THR A 62 -0.55 -10.69 -15.07
C THR A 62 0.87 -10.18 -15.31
N ARG A 63 1.01 -8.88 -15.54
CA ARG A 63 2.27 -8.15 -15.70
C ARG A 63 2.25 -6.89 -14.84
N SER A 64 3.37 -6.61 -14.20
CA SER A 64 3.60 -5.33 -13.56
C SER A 64 4.44 -4.44 -14.46
N VAL A 65 4.21 -3.14 -14.39
CA VAL A 65 4.89 -2.10 -15.19
C VAL A 65 5.29 -0.93 -14.29
N LYS A 66 6.32 -0.19 -14.73
CA LYS A 66 6.79 1.01 -14.04
C LYS A 66 6.08 2.29 -14.50
N GLY A 67 5.47 2.25 -15.67
CA GLY A 67 4.81 3.42 -16.23
C GLY A 67 4.17 3.15 -17.59
N ILE A 68 3.60 4.20 -18.17
CA ILE A 68 2.76 4.12 -19.38
C ILE A 68 3.48 3.58 -20.62
N ASP A 69 4.78 3.85 -20.77
CA ASP A 69 5.54 3.40 -21.95
C ASP A 69 5.57 1.85 -22.05
N GLU A 70 5.70 1.18 -20.89
CA GLU A 70 5.63 -0.28 -20.83
C GLU A 70 4.21 -0.78 -21.12
N VAL A 71 3.17 -0.08 -20.61
CA VAL A 71 1.76 -0.39 -20.94
C VAL A 71 1.55 -0.33 -22.46
N ILE A 72 1.96 0.77 -23.09
CA ILE A 72 1.82 0.97 -24.54
C ILE A 72 2.54 -0.14 -25.32
N THR A 73 3.71 -0.56 -24.86
CA THR A 73 4.46 -1.66 -25.46
C THR A 73 3.67 -2.97 -25.42
N PHE A 74 3.14 -3.34 -24.25
CA PHE A 74 2.30 -4.55 -24.12
C PHE A 74 1.03 -4.49 -24.95
N LEU A 75 0.37 -3.31 -25.01
CA LEU A 75 -0.87 -3.15 -25.79
C LEU A 75 -0.63 -3.27 -27.31
N ARG A 76 0.52 -2.82 -27.81
CA ARG A 76 0.90 -2.97 -29.22
C ARG A 76 1.18 -4.42 -29.59
N GLU A 77 1.72 -5.21 -28.67
CA GLU A 77 2.06 -6.64 -28.86
C GLU A 77 0.90 -7.56 -28.45
N LEU A 78 -0.24 -7.01 -28.02
CA LEU A 78 -1.37 -7.77 -27.49
C LEU A 78 -1.96 -8.69 -28.56
N PRO A 79 -2.02 -10.03 -28.31
CA PRO A 79 -2.63 -10.97 -29.22
C PRO A 79 -4.10 -10.65 -29.53
N GLU A 80 -4.59 -11.07 -30.68
CA GLU A 80 -5.98 -10.88 -31.04
C GLU A 80 -6.90 -11.67 -30.09
N GLY A 81 -7.98 -11.00 -29.63
CA GLY A 81 -8.95 -11.63 -28.72
C GLY A 81 -8.58 -11.60 -27.23
N VAL A 82 -7.39 -11.13 -26.88
CA VAL A 82 -7.00 -10.88 -25.47
C VAL A 82 -7.49 -9.48 -25.07
N ILE A 83 -8.12 -9.39 -23.89
CA ILE A 83 -8.67 -8.16 -23.31
C ILE A 83 -7.73 -7.62 -22.26
N PRO A 84 -7.19 -6.41 -22.39
CA PRO A 84 -6.37 -5.78 -21.35
C PRO A 84 -7.22 -5.21 -20.22
N ILE A 85 -6.75 -5.40 -18.98
CA ILE A 85 -7.26 -4.78 -17.76
C ILE A 85 -6.10 -4.03 -17.12
N LEU A 86 -6.14 -2.70 -17.16
CA LEU A 86 -5.19 -1.84 -16.46
C LEU A 86 -5.70 -1.61 -15.05
N THR A 87 -4.83 -1.78 -14.06
CA THR A 87 -5.17 -1.58 -12.65
C THR A 87 -4.15 -0.66 -12.00
N ASP A 88 -4.63 0.39 -11.33
CA ASP A 88 -3.79 1.40 -10.68
C ASP A 88 -2.86 2.14 -11.68
N ILE A 89 -3.29 2.27 -12.92
CA ILE A 89 -2.59 2.99 -13.99
C ILE A 89 -3.53 3.19 -15.18
N GLY A 90 -3.35 4.28 -15.91
CA GLY A 90 -3.98 4.49 -17.22
C GLY A 90 -4.84 5.74 -17.31
N SER A 91 -5.46 6.20 -16.23
CA SER A 91 -6.37 7.36 -16.25
C SER A 91 -5.73 8.65 -16.74
N GLY A 92 -4.45 8.86 -16.46
CA GLY A 92 -3.71 10.04 -16.91
C GLY A 92 -3.33 10.03 -18.42
N TYR A 93 -3.73 8.97 -19.18
CA TYR A 93 -3.23 8.76 -20.55
C TYR A 93 -4.33 8.27 -21.50
N LEU A 94 -5.57 8.72 -21.32
CA LEU A 94 -6.74 8.21 -22.05
C LEU A 94 -6.65 8.44 -23.55
N ASP A 95 -6.08 9.56 -23.99
CA ASP A 95 -5.93 9.87 -25.42
C ASP A 95 -4.90 8.93 -26.07
N GLU A 96 -3.74 8.74 -25.47
CA GLU A 96 -2.69 7.85 -25.94
C GLU A 96 -3.16 6.39 -25.98
N LEU A 97 -3.85 5.95 -24.92
CA LEU A 97 -4.43 4.62 -24.86
C LEU A 97 -5.49 4.43 -25.96
N SER A 98 -6.34 5.42 -26.19
CA SER A 98 -7.36 5.40 -27.25
C SER A 98 -6.77 5.23 -28.66
N GLU A 99 -5.58 5.82 -28.89
CA GLU A 99 -4.87 5.67 -30.17
C GLU A 99 -4.27 4.27 -30.35
N VAL A 100 -3.75 3.69 -29.27
CA VAL A 100 -3.08 2.38 -29.30
C VAL A 100 -4.08 1.23 -29.41
N VAL A 101 -5.14 1.25 -28.58
CA VAL A 101 -6.13 0.15 -28.56
C VAL A 101 -7.11 0.20 -29.74
N LYS A 102 -7.29 1.36 -30.38
CA LYS A 102 -8.23 1.60 -31.49
C LYS A 102 -9.65 1.20 -31.11
N GLU A 103 -10.18 0.12 -31.71
CA GLU A 103 -11.53 -0.40 -31.47
C GLU A 103 -11.56 -1.60 -30.50
N LYS A 104 -10.39 -2.02 -29.96
CA LYS A 104 -10.33 -3.16 -29.01
C LYS A 104 -10.85 -2.70 -27.64
N PRO A 105 -11.67 -3.53 -26.96
CA PRO A 105 -12.09 -3.21 -25.60
C PRO A 105 -10.90 -3.25 -24.63
N ILE A 106 -10.88 -2.30 -23.71
CA ILE A 106 -9.91 -2.21 -22.61
C ILE A 106 -10.63 -1.76 -21.34
N PHE A 107 -10.25 -2.34 -20.22
CA PHE A 107 -10.69 -1.92 -18.90
C PHE A 107 -9.60 -1.10 -18.21
N ILE A 108 -9.98 0.03 -17.61
CA ILE A 108 -9.11 0.88 -16.81
C ILE A 108 -9.77 1.04 -15.44
N LEU A 109 -9.20 0.40 -14.42
CA LEU A 109 -9.65 0.40 -13.03
C LEU A 109 -8.61 1.17 -12.20
N ASP A 110 -8.81 2.47 -12.07
CA ASP A 110 -7.76 3.37 -11.61
C ASP A 110 -8.34 4.51 -10.76
N HIS A 111 -7.51 5.09 -9.90
CA HIS A 111 -7.88 6.17 -8.99
C HIS A 111 -7.11 7.47 -9.23
N HIS A 112 -6.18 7.48 -10.17
CA HIS A 112 -5.42 8.67 -10.54
C HIS A 112 -6.28 9.69 -11.30
N GLU A 113 -5.88 10.97 -11.26
CA GLU A 113 -6.59 12.04 -11.94
C GLU A 113 -6.67 11.76 -13.45
N PRO A 114 -7.88 11.72 -14.05
CA PRO A 114 -8.04 11.39 -15.45
C PRO A 114 -7.62 12.55 -16.35
N MET A 115 -6.88 12.25 -17.42
CA MET A 115 -6.50 13.20 -18.47
C MET A 115 -6.89 12.66 -19.85
N GLY A 116 -7.47 13.52 -20.67
CA GLY A 116 -7.99 13.14 -21.99
C GLY A 116 -9.45 12.69 -21.97
N SER A 117 -9.91 12.12 -23.08
CA SER A 117 -11.29 11.65 -23.26
C SER A 117 -11.31 10.20 -23.73
N PRO A 118 -11.89 9.27 -22.95
CA PRO A 118 -11.96 7.87 -23.37
C PRO A 118 -12.91 7.70 -24.55
N LYS A 119 -12.58 6.78 -25.47
CA LYS A 119 -13.51 6.29 -26.50
C LYS A 119 -14.50 5.28 -25.90
N ASP A 120 -15.57 4.99 -26.64
CA ASP A 120 -16.65 4.08 -26.21
C ASP A 120 -16.19 2.65 -25.87
N ASN A 121 -15.05 2.21 -26.42
CA ASN A 121 -14.44 0.90 -26.13
C ASN A 121 -13.53 0.88 -24.91
N ILE A 122 -13.36 2.00 -24.22
CA ILE A 122 -12.61 2.12 -22.97
C ILE A 122 -13.60 2.06 -21.80
N PHE A 123 -13.62 0.93 -21.11
CA PHE A 123 -14.41 0.71 -19.90
C PHE A 123 -13.63 1.26 -18.70
N HIS A 124 -13.96 2.49 -18.29
CA HIS A 124 -13.21 3.25 -17.29
C HIS A 124 -14.01 3.38 -16.00
N VAL A 125 -13.42 2.93 -14.88
CA VAL A 125 -13.89 3.17 -13.51
C VAL A 125 -12.89 4.08 -12.81
N ASN A 126 -13.34 5.29 -12.48
CA ASN A 126 -12.48 6.25 -11.81
C ASN A 126 -13.28 7.14 -10.85
N PRO A 127 -12.85 7.27 -9.57
CA PRO A 127 -13.57 8.04 -8.54
C PRO A 127 -13.67 9.53 -8.86
N HIS A 128 -12.68 10.12 -9.53
CA HIS A 128 -12.67 11.54 -9.88
C HIS A 128 -13.83 11.95 -10.79
N LEU A 129 -14.33 11.03 -11.64
CA LEU A 129 -15.50 11.29 -12.52
C LEU A 129 -16.79 11.55 -11.72
N HIS A 130 -16.80 11.18 -10.44
CA HIS A 130 -17.91 11.32 -9.50
C HIS A 130 -17.61 12.29 -8.35
N GLY A 131 -16.53 13.07 -8.45
CA GLY A 131 -16.15 14.04 -7.42
C GLY A 131 -15.55 13.41 -6.15
N ILE A 132 -15.17 12.13 -6.20
CA ILE A 132 -14.52 11.40 -5.10
C ILE A 132 -13.01 11.57 -5.25
N ASN A 133 -12.33 11.88 -4.14
CA ASN A 133 -10.90 12.09 -4.17
C ASN A 133 -10.14 10.75 -4.20
N GLY A 134 -9.59 10.40 -5.37
CA GLY A 134 -8.79 9.19 -5.55
C GLY A 134 -7.52 9.14 -4.70
N ALA A 135 -6.94 10.29 -4.31
CA ALA A 135 -5.72 10.30 -3.51
C ALA A 135 -5.95 10.00 -2.01
N THR A 136 -7.21 10.04 -1.51
CA THR A 136 -7.48 9.94 -0.08
C THR A 136 -8.67 9.06 0.28
N GLU A 137 -9.65 8.86 -0.62
CA GLU A 137 -10.91 8.18 -0.31
C GLU A 137 -10.98 6.76 -0.85
N ILE A 138 -10.23 6.45 -1.91
CA ILE A 138 -10.13 5.11 -2.49
C ILE A 138 -8.83 4.95 -3.30
N SER A 139 -8.16 3.81 -3.14
CA SER A 139 -6.96 3.45 -3.89
C SER A 139 -7.29 2.63 -5.14
N GLY A 140 -6.30 2.40 -6.03
CA GLY A 140 -6.45 1.52 -7.19
C GLY A 140 -6.88 0.11 -6.79
N ALA A 141 -6.29 -0.47 -5.74
CA ALA A 141 -6.73 -1.75 -5.19
C ALA A 141 -8.18 -1.72 -4.67
N GLY A 142 -8.59 -0.59 -4.10
CA GLY A 142 -9.98 -0.36 -3.69
C GLY A 142 -10.96 -0.36 -4.85
N VAL A 143 -10.61 0.33 -5.96
CA VAL A 143 -11.42 0.34 -7.20
C VAL A 143 -11.57 -1.07 -7.76
N VAL A 144 -10.46 -1.80 -7.90
CA VAL A 144 -10.48 -3.18 -8.42
C VAL A 144 -11.26 -4.12 -7.49
N TYR A 145 -11.14 -3.93 -6.16
CA TYR A 145 -11.90 -4.71 -5.19
C TYR A 145 -13.41 -4.52 -5.33
N LEU A 146 -13.87 -3.29 -5.50
CA LEU A 146 -15.30 -3.02 -5.67
C LEU A 146 -15.85 -3.66 -6.95
N VAL A 147 -15.12 -3.60 -8.06
CA VAL A 147 -15.48 -4.32 -9.30
C VAL A 147 -15.48 -5.83 -9.08
N ALA A 148 -14.47 -6.37 -8.40
CA ALA A 148 -14.40 -7.79 -8.11
C ALA A 148 -15.57 -8.26 -7.20
N LYS A 149 -15.94 -7.47 -6.19
CA LYS A 149 -17.07 -7.77 -5.30
C LYS A 149 -18.41 -7.69 -6.04
N ALA A 150 -18.59 -6.71 -6.93
CA ALA A 150 -19.78 -6.60 -7.76
C ALA A 150 -19.92 -7.78 -8.73
N LEU A 151 -18.80 -8.29 -9.27
CA LEU A 151 -18.79 -9.47 -10.13
C LEU A 151 -19.17 -10.75 -9.37
N ASN A 152 -18.66 -10.91 -8.14
CA ASN A 152 -18.92 -12.08 -7.31
C ASN A 152 -18.73 -11.71 -5.83
N GLU A 153 -19.80 -11.82 -5.02
CA GLU A 153 -19.80 -11.45 -3.59
C GLU A 153 -18.74 -12.22 -2.77
N GLU A 154 -18.38 -13.44 -3.17
CA GLU A 154 -17.28 -14.21 -2.53
C GLU A 154 -15.92 -13.46 -2.58
N ASN A 155 -15.79 -12.49 -3.48
CA ASN A 155 -14.60 -11.61 -3.57
C ASN A 155 -14.51 -10.62 -2.39
N ILE A 156 -15.49 -10.56 -1.51
CA ILE A 156 -15.39 -9.85 -0.22
C ILE A 156 -14.14 -10.29 0.55
N ARG A 157 -13.67 -11.52 0.34
CA ARG A 157 -12.45 -12.06 0.96
C ARG A 157 -11.17 -11.34 0.51
N LEU A 158 -11.22 -10.53 -0.54
CA LEU A 158 -10.10 -9.73 -1.05
C LEU A 158 -10.01 -8.35 -0.39
N SER A 159 -11.00 -7.96 0.42
CA SER A 159 -11.02 -6.67 1.12
C SER A 159 -9.76 -6.38 1.94
N PRO A 160 -9.10 -7.36 2.64
CA PRO A 160 -7.86 -7.06 3.35
C PRO A 160 -6.72 -6.64 2.42
N ILE A 161 -6.64 -7.19 1.21
CA ILE A 161 -5.60 -6.82 0.23
C ILE A 161 -5.87 -5.43 -0.35
N ALA A 162 -7.13 -5.04 -0.54
CA ALA A 162 -7.48 -3.68 -0.92
C ALA A 162 -7.09 -2.67 0.17
N VAL A 163 -7.27 -3.00 1.46
CA VAL A 163 -6.78 -2.19 2.59
C VAL A 163 -5.24 -2.08 2.58
N VAL A 164 -4.53 -3.16 2.26
CA VAL A 164 -3.06 -3.14 2.10
C VAL A 164 -2.64 -2.17 1.00
N GLY A 165 -3.33 -2.18 -0.16
CA GLY A 165 -3.08 -1.23 -1.25
C GLY A 165 -3.28 0.21 -0.80
N ALA A 166 -4.42 0.54 -0.20
CA ALA A 166 -4.71 1.88 0.30
C ALA A 166 -3.68 2.41 1.31
N LEU A 167 -3.14 1.53 2.17
CA LEU A 167 -2.05 1.87 3.09
C LEU A 167 -0.70 2.00 2.38
N GLY A 168 -0.50 1.24 1.30
CA GLY A 168 0.67 1.36 0.43
C GLY A 168 0.75 2.71 -0.26
N ASP A 169 -0.42 3.25 -0.63
CA ASP A 169 -0.61 4.57 -1.22
C ASP A 169 -0.76 5.70 -0.17
N LEU A 170 -0.50 5.38 1.11
CA LEU A 170 -0.48 6.32 2.24
C LEU A 170 -1.82 7.08 2.45
N GLN A 171 -2.96 6.51 2.05
CA GLN A 171 -4.27 7.16 2.12
C GLN A 171 -4.82 7.30 3.56
N ASP A 172 -4.11 6.79 4.55
CA ASP A 172 -4.41 6.96 5.97
C ASP A 172 -3.76 8.20 6.63
N ARG A 173 -3.05 9.04 5.85
CA ARG A 173 -2.38 10.27 6.33
C ARG A 173 -3.35 11.45 6.56
N SER A 174 -4.54 11.17 7.06
CA SER A 174 -5.49 12.19 7.53
C SER A 174 -5.20 12.59 8.98
N ASP A 175 -5.86 13.66 9.47
CA ASP A 175 -5.78 14.09 10.87
C ASP A 175 -6.16 12.99 11.88
N LYS A 176 -6.97 12.02 11.44
CA LYS A 176 -7.41 10.87 12.25
C LYS A 176 -6.50 9.65 12.12
N ARG A 177 -5.44 9.73 11.32
CA ARG A 177 -4.51 8.62 11.08
C ARG A 177 -5.21 7.31 10.79
N GLY A 178 -6.17 7.33 9.85
CA GLY A 178 -6.95 6.18 9.43
C GLY A 178 -7.58 6.37 8.06
N LEU A 179 -7.91 5.28 7.41
CA LEU A 179 -8.60 5.23 6.12
C LEU A 179 -10.02 5.81 6.26
N HIS A 180 -10.48 6.52 5.23
CA HIS A 180 -11.79 7.16 5.17
C HIS A 180 -12.41 7.03 3.78
N GLY A 181 -13.60 7.58 3.59
CA GLY A 181 -14.30 7.51 2.32
C GLY A 181 -14.69 6.08 1.95
N LEU A 182 -14.52 5.70 0.69
CA LEU A 182 -14.79 4.35 0.20
C LEU A 182 -13.83 3.31 0.81
N ASN A 183 -12.59 3.70 1.15
CA ASN A 183 -11.69 2.80 1.88
C ASN A 183 -12.25 2.38 3.23
N GLU A 184 -13.02 3.23 3.93
CA GLU A 184 -13.66 2.86 5.21
C GLU A 184 -14.76 1.80 5.00
N LEU A 185 -15.48 1.83 3.86
CA LEU A 185 -16.43 0.78 3.51
C LEU A 185 -15.73 -0.55 3.24
N ILE A 186 -14.58 -0.51 2.57
CA ILE A 186 -13.77 -1.71 2.31
C ILE A 186 -13.22 -2.29 3.63
N VAL A 187 -12.75 -1.43 4.54
CA VAL A 187 -12.36 -1.85 5.90
C VAL A 187 -13.53 -2.50 6.63
N LYS A 188 -14.73 -1.92 6.51
CA LYS A 188 -15.95 -2.49 7.11
C LYS A 188 -16.24 -3.89 6.55
N ASP A 189 -16.15 -4.09 5.23
CA ASP A 189 -16.29 -5.41 4.60
C ASP A 189 -15.31 -6.43 5.20
N ALA A 190 -14.03 -6.04 5.37
CA ALA A 190 -13.00 -6.90 5.94
C ALA A 190 -13.26 -7.26 7.41
N VAL A 191 -13.76 -6.31 8.20
CA VAL A 191 -14.09 -6.52 9.63
C VAL A 191 -15.35 -7.37 9.77
N ASP A 192 -16.42 -7.05 9.06
CA ASP A 192 -17.69 -7.76 9.13
C ASP A 192 -17.56 -9.22 8.66
N SER A 193 -16.64 -9.48 7.72
CA SER A 193 -16.30 -10.82 7.24
C SER A 193 -15.35 -11.59 8.17
N GLY A 194 -14.94 -11.01 9.29
CA GLY A 194 -13.99 -11.65 10.22
C GLY A 194 -12.62 -11.91 9.65
N LEU A 195 -12.15 -11.04 8.76
CA LEU A 195 -10.83 -11.12 8.10
C LEU A 195 -9.84 -10.11 8.67
N MET A 196 -10.35 -9.03 9.26
CA MET A 196 -9.54 -7.94 9.79
C MET A 196 -10.03 -7.49 11.16
N LYS A 197 -9.12 -7.04 12.00
CA LYS A 197 -9.37 -6.29 13.22
C LYS A 197 -8.82 -4.89 13.06
N VAL A 198 -9.54 -3.90 13.52
CA VAL A 198 -9.09 -2.50 13.55
C VAL A 198 -9.11 -2.00 14.98
N GLU A 199 -8.01 -1.41 15.41
CA GLU A 199 -7.89 -0.78 16.72
C GLU A 199 -7.08 0.51 16.61
N GLU A 200 -7.22 1.42 17.58
CA GLU A 200 -6.34 2.57 17.71
C GLU A 200 -5.20 2.20 18.65
N ASP A 201 -3.95 2.31 18.16
CA ASP A 201 -2.77 1.94 18.93
C ASP A 201 -1.53 2.71 18.45
N LEU A 202 -0.39 2.46 19.07
CA LEU A 202 0.90 2.97 18.66
C LEU A 202 1.36 2.32 17.34
N LEU A 203 1.72 3.17 16.37
CA LEU A 203 2.11 2.78 15.00
C LEU A 203 3.61 2.46 14.91
N PHE A 204 4.11 1.58 15.78
CA PHE A 204 5.51 1.16 15.70
C PHE A 204 5.70 0.09 14.65
N TYR A 205 6.81 0.20 13.90
CA TYR A 205 7.17 -0.83 12.95
C TYR A 205 7.66 -2.10 13.66
N GLY A 206 7.09 -3.26 13.31
CA GLY A 206 7.40 -4.53 13.95
C GLY A 206 6.71 -4.73 15.29
N ARG A 207 5.57 -4.04 15.50
CA ARG A 207 4.82 -4.01 16.77
C ARG A 207 4.50 -5.39 17.36
N SER A 208 4.33 -6.42 16.51
CA SER A 208 3.91 -7.76 16.90
C SER A 208 5.05 -8.77 17.00
N TYR A 209 6.23 -8.48 16.45
CA TYR A 209 7.32 -9.48 16.35
C TYR A 209 8.70 -8.94 16.70
N LYS A 210 8.94 -7.63 16.65
CA LYS A 210 10.23 -7.07 17.07
C LYS A 210 10.27 -6.84 18.58
N PRO A 211 11.43 -7.08 19.23
CA PRO A 211 11.66 -6.58 20.58
C PRO A 211 11.27 -5.11 20.70
N LEU A 212 10.58 -4.73 21.77
CA LEU A 212 9.98 -3.41 21.96
C LEU A 212 10.95 -2.25 21.70
N HIS A 213 12.20 -2.35 22.17
CA HIS A 213 13.22 -1.31 21.96
C HIS A 213 13.64 -1.23 20.48
N ILE A 214 13.67 -2.37 19.75
CA ILE A 214 13.95 -2.39 18.32
C ILE A 214 12.77 -1.82 17.52
N ALA A 215 11.53 -2.15 17.91
CA ALA A 215 10.35 -1.58 17.26
C ALA A 215 10.31 -0.06 17.42
N LEU A 216 10.59 0.47 18.62
CA LEU A 216 10.69 1.89 18.88
C LEU A 216 11.81 2.55 18.07
N ALA A 217 13.01 1.98 18.04
CA ALA A 217 14.14 2.49 17.27
C ALA A 217 13.90 2.41 15.74
N SER A 218 13.11 1.43 15.28
CA SER A 218 12.76 1.27 13.85
C SER A 218 11.69 2.25 13.37
N THR A 219 11.05 2.99 14.29
CA THR A 219 10.00 3.96 13.95
C THR A 219 10.64 5.22 13.37
N MET A 220 10.38 5.49 12.09
CA MET A 220 10.93 6.64 11.36
C MET A 220 9.88 7.69 11.01
N ASN A 221 8.61 7.38 11.19
CA ASN A 221 7.52 8.31 10.95
C ASN A 221 6.48 8.23 12.10
N PRO A 222 6.48 9.23 13.00
CA PRO A 222 7.38 10.38 13.06
C PRO A 222 8.81 9.99 13.48
N PHE A 223 9.79 10.77 13.02
CA PHE A 223 11.16 10.62 13.48
C PHE A 223 11.29 11.11 14.92
N ILE A 224 11.71 10.23 15.82
CA ILE A 224 11.91 10.56 17.23
C ILE A 224 13.40 10.84 17.45
N ILE A 225 13.75 12.13 17.56
CA ILE A 225 15.14 12.57 17.69
C ILE A 225 15.86 11.83 18.83
N GLY A 226 17.05 11.29 18.55
CA GLY A 226 17.88 10.54 19.50
C GLY A 226 17.37 9.12 19.82
N ILE A 227 16.19 8.71 19.31
CA ILE A 227 15.63 7.36 19.48
C ILE A 227 15.56 6.61 18.15
N SER A 228 14.98 7.24 17.12
CA SER A 228 14.90 6.62 15.77
C SER A 228 16.31 6.30 15.26
N GLY A 229 16.52 5.05 14.86
CA GLY A 229 17.82 4.52 14.44
C GLY A 229 18.77 4.15 15.58
N ASN A 230 18.38 4.31 16.86
CA ASN A 230 19.26 4.05 18.00
C ASN A 230 18.61 3.11 19.04
N GLU A 231 18.91 1.82 18.91
CA GLU A 231 18.36 0.78 19.79
C GLU A 231 18.78 0.97 21.26
N ALA A 232 20.01 1.42 21.52
CA ALA A 232 20.50 1.63 22.87
C ALA A 232 19.76 2.77 23.59
N HIS A 233 19.49 3.87 22.89
CA HIS A 233 18.71 4.97 23.45
C HIS A 233 17.24 4.60 23.61
N ALA A 234 16.64 3.87 22.66
CA ALA A 234 15.30 3.32 22.80
C ALA A 234 15.17 2.41 24.03
N TYR A 235 16.15 1.52 24.25
CA TYR A 235 16.20 0.67 25.44
C TYR A 235 16.31 1.50 26.72
N SER A 236 17.19 2.51 26.73
CA SER A 236 17.39 3.42 27.87
C SER A 236 16.13 4.19 28.21
N LEU A 237 15.41 4.72 27.21
CA LEU A 237 14.13 5.39 27.43
C LEU A 237 13.12 4.47 28.09
N LEU A 238 12.91 3.26 27.55
CA LEU A 238 11.94 2.29 28.07
C LEU A 238 12.23 1.91 29.54
N THR A 239 13.49 1.65 29.86
CA THR A 239 13.89 1.32 31.23
C THR A 239 13.75 2.51 32.17
N SER A 240 14.08 3.73 31.73
CA SER A 240 13.98 4.95 32.55
C SER A 240 12.55 5.30 32.95
N ILE A 241 11.57 4.93 32.12
CA ILE A 241 10.14 5.12 32.41
C ILE A 241 9.50 3.91 33.11
N GLY A 242 10.29 2.88 33.45
CA GLY A 242 9.83 1.71 34.19
C GLY A 242 9.15 0.62 33.38
N ILE A 243 9.27 0.63 32.05
CA ILE A 243 8.73 -0.44 31.20
C ILE A 243 9.70 -1.61 31.17
N LYS A 244 9.22 -2.80 31.51
CA LYS A 244 9.99 -4.04 31.39
C LYS A 244 10.08 -4.43 29.92
N VAL A 245 11.30 -4.45 29.37
CA VAL A 245 11.57 -4.84 27.97
C VAL A 245 11.72 -6.34 27.77
N LYS A 246 11.89 -7.09 28.88
CA LYS A 246 11.95 -8.56 28.92
C LYS A 246 11.00 -9.11 29.96
N GLU A 247 10.43 -10.28 29.68
CA GLU A 247 9.72 -11.12 30.63
C GLU A 247 10.39 -12.49 30.62
N ASP A 248 10.92 -12.88 31.77
CA ASP A 248 11.89 -13.96 31.91
C ASP A 248 13.08 -13.75 30.94
N ASP A 249 13.38 -14.71 30.07
CA ASP A 249 14.46 -14.60 29.08
C ASP A 249 13.96 -14.09 27.68
N ARG A 250 12.68 -13.79 27.52
CA ARG A 250 12.08 -13.38 26.26
C ARG A 250 11.92 -11.87 26.17
N TRP A 251 12.24 -11.31 25.01
CA TRP A 251 11.95 -9.92 24.69
C TRP A 251 10.44 -9.72 24.50
N ARG A 252 9.89 -8.71 25.15
CA ARG A 252 8.50 -8.29 24.95
C ARG A 252 8.36 -7.49 23.65
N VAL A 253 7.18 -7.62 23.02
CA VAL A 253 6.75 -6.85 21.85
C VAL A 253 5.71 -5.81 22.25
N LEU A 254 5.45 -4.81 21.39
CA LEU A 254 4.51 -3.72 21.72
C LEU A 254 3.09 -4.24 22.04
N THR A 255 2.62 -5.24 21.29
CA THR A 255 1.28 -5.81 21.46
C THR A 255 1.05 -6.53 22.80
N GLU A 256 2.12 -6.78 23.56
CA GLU A 256 2.05 -7.38 24.89
C GLU A 256 1.99 -6.34 26.03
N LEU A 257 2.11 -5.05 25.70
CA LEU A 257 1.99 -4.00 26.70
C LEU A 257 0.53 -3.80 27.11
N SER A 258 0.30 -3.57 28.40
CA SER A 258 -0.99 -3.12 28.90
C SER A 258 -1.28 -1.70 28.42
N GLU A 259 -2.54 -1.29 28.49
CA GLU A 259 -2.95 0.08 28.13
C GLU A 259 -2.26 1.13 29.02
N GLU A 260 -1.98 0.79 30.30
CA GLU A 260 -1.24 1.65 31.21
C GLU A 260 0.23 1.78 30.77
N GLU A 261 0.86 0.67 30.37
CA GLU A 261 2.24 0.69 29.86
C GLU A 261 2.33 1.47 28.53
N LYS A 262 1.37 1.32 27.62
CA LYS A 262 1.30 2.10 26.38
C LYS A 262 1.17 3.62 26.66
N LYS A 263 0.30 4.01 27.60
CA LYS A 263 0.17 5.41 28.05
C LYS A 263 1.47 5.94 28.67
N LEU A 264 2.15 5.10 29.44
CA LEU A 264 3.43 5.45 30.04
C LEU A 264 4.51 5.65 28.98
N LEU A 265 4.56 4.75 27.97
CA LEU A 265 5.47 4.83 26.82
C LEU A 265 5.22 6.12 26.02
N TYR A 266 3.98 6.39 25.67
CA TYR A 266 3.60 7.60 24.95
C TYR A 266 3.99 8.88 25.72
N SER A 267 3.71 8.90 27.02
CA SER A 267 4.08 10.03 27.89
C SER A 267 5.60 10.21 28.01
N GLY A 268 6.34 9.09 28.01
CA GLY A 268 7.80 9.09 28.02
C GLY A 268 8.37 9.68 26.73
N ILE A 269 7.83 9.29 25.59
CA ILE A 269 8.22 9.84 24.27
C ILE A 269 7.90 11.35 24.21
N MET A 270 6.71 11.76 24.65
CA MET A 270 6.35 13.20 24.71
C MET A 270 7.34 14.01 25.54
N LYS A 271 7.71 13.53 26.74
CA LYS A 271 8.70 14.19 27.59
C LYS A 271 10.07 14.26 26.94
N HIS A 272 10.46 13.17 26.26
CA HIS A 272 11.71 13.11 25.52
C HIS A 272 11.74 14.16 24.39
N LEU A 273 10.71 14.24 23.55
CA LEU A 273 10.60 15.24 22.49
C LEU A 273 10.60 16.68 23.05
N ALA A 274 9.89 16.91 24.14
CA ALA A 274 9.87 18.21 24.81
C ALA A 274 11.24 18.64 25.33
N SER A 275 12.12 17.71 25.74
CA SER A 275 13.49 18.02 26.16
C SER A 275 14.38 18.54 25.01
N PHE A 276 14.00 18.30 23.77
CA PHE A 276 14.62 18.85 22.55
C PHE A 276 13.89 20.11 22.03
N GLY A 277 12.91 20.64 22.77
CA GLY A 277 12.14 21.81 22.36
C GLY A 277 11.12 21.52 21.24
N LEU A 278 10.83 20.25 20.95
CA LEU A 278 9.89 19.86 19.91
C LEU A 278 8.44 19.85 20.43
N PRO A 279 7.47 20.23 19.57
CA PRO A 279 6.08 20.29 19.96
C PRO A 279 5.49 18.89 20.24
N PRO A 280 4.60 18.73 21.23
CA PRO A 280 3.94 17.44 21.53
C PRO A 280 3.10 16.88 20.39
N SER A 281 2.76 17.71 19.40
CA SER A 281 2.01 17.29 18.21
C SER A 281 2.71 16.18 17.41
N ILE A 282 4.06 16.15 17.43
CA ILE A 282 4.83 15.08 16.79
C ILE A 282 4.49 13.71 17.39
N ALA A 283 4.35 13.62 18.72
CA ALA A 283 3.99 12.36 19.37
C ALA A 283 2.58 11.88 19.00
N LYS A 284 1.65 12.80 18.67
CA LYS A 284 0.31 12.40 18.20
C LYS A 284 0.36 11.58 16.93
N GLU A 285 1.39 11.76 16.12
CA GLU A 285 1.58 11.00 14.89
C GLU A 285 1.93 9.53 15.13
N LEU A 286 2.31 9.16 16.36
CA LEU A 286 2.54 7.78 16.75
C LEU A 286 1.24 7.00 17.00
N ILE A 287 0.10 7.66 17.12
CA ILE A 287 -1.19 7.03 17.40
C ILE A 287 -2.03 7.04 16.12
N GLY A 288 -2.65 5.91 15.81
CA GLY A 288 -3.56 5.80 14.69
C GLY A 288 -4.22 4.44 14.57
N LYS A 289 -5.02 4.27 13.54
CA LYS A 289 -5.68 2.98 13.29
C LYS A 289 -4.67 1.94 12.80
N VAL A 290 -4.65 0.82 13.47
CA VAL A 290 -3.91 -0.40 13.10
C VAL A 290 -4.89 -1.36 12.45
N TYR A 291 -4.51 -1.95 11.33
CA TYR A 291 -5.31 -2.87 10.53
C TYR A 291 -4.64 -4.24 10.54
N GLU A 292 -5.17 -5.16 11.34
CA GLU A 292 -4.62 -6.51 11.48
C GLU A 292 -5.35 -7.52 10.61
N LEU A 293 -4.63 -8.21 9.73
CA LEU A 293 -5.13 -9.35 8.95
C LEU A 293 -5.16 -10.58 9.87
N ILE A 294 -6.29 -10.88 10.48
CA ILE A 294 -6.40 -11.88 11.56
C ILE A 294 -6.25 -13.34 11.10
N LYS A 295 -6.23 -13.58 9.80
CA LYS A 295 -5.95 -14.90 9.22
C LYS A 295 -4.46 -15.15 8.99
N GLU A 296 -3.63 -14.10 9.07
CA GLU A 296 -2.19 -14.22 8.94
C GLU A 296 -1.53 -14.59 10.27
N GLU A 297 -0.39 -15.27 10.20
CA GLU A 297 0.37 -15.67 11.38
C GLU A 297 0.85 -14.44 12.17
N PRO A 298 0.68 -14.44 13.51
CA PRO A 298 0.94 -13.27 14.36
C PRO A 298 2.35 -12.69 14.25
N TRP A 299 3.33 -13.50 13.88
CA TRP A 299 4.76 -13.16 13.87
C TRP A 299 5.30 -12.84 12.48
N THR A 300 4.43 -12.62 11.51
CA THR A 300 4.81 -12.30 10.13
C THR A 300 4.53 -10.84 9.78
N TYR A 301 5.28 -10.30 8.81
CA TYR A 301 5.04 -8.99 8.21
C TYR A 301 3.66 -8.85 7.56
N LEU A 302 2.94 -9.97 7.36
CA LEU A 302 1.60 -9.96 6.74
C LEU A 302 0.49 -9.63 7.73
N ARG A 303 0.77 -9.74 9.05
CA ARG A 303 -0.22 -9.50 10.09
C ARG A 303 -0.68 -8.06 10.16
N ASP A 304 0.23 -7.11 10.06
CA ASP A 304 -0.07 -5.68 10.01
C ASP A 304 -0.14 -5.22 8.54
N ALA A 305 -1.25 -4.60 8.14
CA ALA A 305 -1.47 -4.21 6.74
C ALA A 305 -0.46 -3.18 6.23
N ARG A 306 0.10 -2.27 7.10
CA ARG A 306 1.16 -1.34 6.69
C ARG A 306 2.49 -2.04 6.46
N GLU A 307 2.78 -3.05 7.28
CA GLU A 307 3.99 -3.85 7.10
C GLU A 307 3.88 -4.72 5.86
N PHE A 308 2.70 -5.25 5.60
CA PHE A 308 2.42 -5.98 4.36
C PHE A 308 2.59 -5.07 3.14
N ALA A 309 2.04 -3.86 3.15
CA ALA A 309 2.26 -2.87 2.09
C ALA A 309 3.75 -2.55 1.88
N SER A 310 4.52 -2.43 2.98
CA SER A 310 5.97 -2.23 2.91
C SER A 310 6.70 -3.42 2.26
N LEU A 311 6.25 -4.64 2.52
CA LEU A 311 6.77 -5.85 1.88
C LEU A 311 6.50 -5.86 0.37
N LEU A 312 5.28 -5.50 -0.05
CA LEU A 312 4.91 -5.40 -1.47
C LEU A 312 5.73 -4.31 -2.18
N ASN A 313 5.87 -3.14 -1.57
CA ASN A 313 6.72 -2.07 -2.10
C ASN A 313 8.17 -2.52 -2.31
N ALA A 314 8.72 -3.29 -1.36
CA ALA A 314 10.07 -3.83 -1.51
C ALA A 314 10.17 -4.80 -2.70
N CYS A 315 9.17 -5.66 -2.90
CA CYS A 315 9.12 -6.54 -4.07
C CYS A 315 9.11 -5.74 -5.39
N GLY A 316 8.30 -4.68 -5.47
CA GLY A 316 8.26 -3.81 -6.65
C GLY A 316 9.58 -3.07 -6.90
N LYS A 317 10.14 -2.44 -5.86
CA LYS A 317 11.38 -1.65 -5.94
C LYS A 317 12.64 -2.50 -6.19
N THR A 318 12.59 -3.81 -5.92
CA THR A 318 13.71 -4.74 -6.18
C THR A 318 13.60 -5.48 -7.51
N GLY A 319 12.53 -5.24 -8.31
CA GLY A 319 12.32 -5.88 -9.62
C GLY A 319 11.83 -7.33 -9.50
N LYS A 320 11.12 -7.63 -8.40
CA LYS A 320 10.52 -8.94 -8.10
C LYS A 320 9.01 -8.81 -7.87
N GLU A 321 8.37 -8.03 -8.71
CA GLU A 321 6.94 -7.69 -8.64
C GLU A 321 6.06 -8.95 -8.56
N TRP A 322 6.44 -9.98 -9.31
CA TRP A 322 5.73 -11.26 -9.33
C TRP A 322 5.67 -11.95 -7.95
N VAL A 323 6.74 -11.79 -7.11
CA VAL A 323 6.73 -12.30 -5.73
C VAL A 323 5.66 -11.56 -4.92
N GLY A 324 5.61 -10.23 -5.03
CA GLY A 324 4.60 -9.40 -4.36
C GLY A 324 3.18 -9.79 -4.76
N ILE A 325 2.91 -9.92 -6.07
CA ILE A 325 1.60 -10.36 -6.59
C ILE A 325 1.26 -11.75 -6.03
N ALA A 326 2.18 -12.71 -6.08
CA ALA A 326 1.95 -14.07 -5.58
C ALA A 326 1.65 -14.10 -4.08
N ILE A 327 2.35 -13.29 -3.26
CA ILE A 327 2.08 -13.13 -1.83
C ILE A 327 0.68 -12.53 -1.59
N ALA A 328 0.32 -11.47 -2.32
CA ALA A 328 -0.99 -10.83 -2.22
C ALA A 328 -2.13 -11.76 -2.68
N MET A 329 -1.87 -12.68 -3.62
CA MET A 329 -2.81 -13.76 -4.02
C MET A 329 -2.91 -14.90 -3.00
N GLY A 330 -2.12 -14.88 -1.92
CA GLY A 330 -2.15 -15.90 -0.87
C GLY A 330 -0.94 -16.85 -0.87
N GLY A 331 0.10 -16.60 -1.65
CA GLY A 331 1.35 -17.36 -1.62
C GLY A 331 2.05 -17.24 -0.27
N ARG A 332 2.58 -18.34 0.25
CA ARG A 332 3.26 -18.42 1.54
C ARG A 332 4.48 -19.36 1.42
N GLY A 333 5.08 -19.75 2.54
CA GLY A 333 6.26 -20.60 2.57
C GLY A 333 7.48 -19.91 1.96
N SER A 334 8.16 -20.56 1.03
CA SER A 334 9.39 -20.05 0.39
C SER A 334 9.20 -18.70 -0.33
N LEU A 335 8.00 -18.42 -0.84
CA LEU A 335 7.68 -17.11 -1.43
C LEU A 335 7.71 -16.00 -0.35
N LEU A 336 7.20 -16.28 0.83
CA LEU A 336 7.25 -15.32 1.94
C LEU A 336 8.67 -15.09 2.42
N GLU A 337 9.48 -16.16 2.51
CA GLU A 337 10.91 -16.06 2.85
C GLU A 337 11.67 -15.23 1.81
N GLU A 338 11.41 -15.43 0.51
CA GLU A 338 11.98 -14.60 -0.56
C GLU A 338 11.56 -13.13 -0.40
N ALA A 339 10.27 -12.85 -0.20
CA ALA A 339 9.77 -11.49 -0.01
C ALA A 339 10.38 -10.80 1.21
N GLN A 340 10.59 -11.51 2.32
CA GLN A 340 11.27 -11.00 3.51
C GLN A 340 12.73 -10.64 3.22
N GLY A 341 13.45 -11.50 2.49
CA GLY A 341 14.81 -11.21 2.03
C GLY A 341 14.89 -9.96 1.15
N LEU A 342 13.91 -9.78 0.24
CA LEU A 342 13.81 -8.57 -0.59
C LEU A 342 13.55 -7.30 0.25
N LEU A 343 12.72 -7.39 1.29
CA LEU A 343 12.47 -6.28 2.20
C LEU A 343 13.71 -5.87 2.99
N GLU A 344 14.50 -6.85 3.47
CA GLU A 344 15.75 -6.59 4.16
C GLU A 344 16.79 -5.96 3.22
N GLU A 345 16.93 -6.48 2.00
CA GLU A 345 17.79 -5.92 0.96
C GLU A 345 17.39 -4.49 0.62
N TYR A 346 16.10 -4.24 0.40
CA TYR A 346 15.58 -2.91 0.09
C TYR A 346 15.90 -1.91 1.21
N ARG A 347 15.67 -2.29 2.48
CA ARG A 347 15.99 -1.44 3.64
C ARG A 347 17.47 -1.12 3.75
N ARG A 348 18.32 -2.10 3.51
CA ARG A 348 19.79 -1.90 3.50
C ARG A 348 20.15 -0.89 2.41
N LYS A 349 19.64 -1.04 1.20
CA LYS A 349 19.89 -0.10 0.09
C LYS A 349 19.39 1.32 0.40
N ILE A 350 18.20 1.45 1.02
CA ILE A 350 17.70 2.77 1.44
C ILE A 350 18.62 3.38 2.50
N ALA A 351 19.07 2.62 3.49
CA ALA A 351 19.98 3.14 4.51
C ALA A 351 21.31 3.61 3.91
N GLU A 352 21.90 2.83 3.00
CA GLU A 352 23.12 3.21 2.27
C GLU A 352 22.92 4.47 1.41
N ALA A 353 21.77 4.56 0.71
CA ALA A 353 21.42 5.71 -0.11
C ALA A 353 21.20 6.98 0.74
N MET A 354 20.53 6.87 1.89
CA MET A 354 20.34 7.98 2.82
C MET A 354 21.65 8.45 3.43
N GLU A 355 22.53 7.53 3.86
CA GLU A 355 23.85 7.88 4.36
C GLU A 355 24.66 8.64 3.29
N TYR A 356 24.59 8.20 2.04
CA TYR A 356 25.24 8.87 0.90
C TYR A 356 24.65 10.27 0.65
N ALA A 357 23.32 10.38 0.62
CA ALA A 357 22.61 11.63 0.39
C ALA A 357 22.86 12.69 1.48
N MET A 358 23.10 12.25 2.72
CA MET A 358 23.35 13.16 3.86
C MET A 358 24.76 13.73 3.91
N ARG A 359 25.73 13.26 3.10
CA ARG A 359 27.08 13.82 3.03
C ARG A 359 27.03 15.21 2.39
N GLU A 360 27.74 16.17 2.98
CA GLU A 360 27.77 17.56 2.50
C GLU A 360 28.25 17.67 1.04
N GLU A 361 29.20 16.83 0.64
CA GLU A 361 29.76 16.78 -0.70
C GLU A 361 28.76 16.37 -1.80
N ASN A 362 27.70 15.65 -1.45
CA ASN A 362 26.69 15.13 -2.38
C ASN A 362 25.42 15.97 -2.42
N ARG A 363 25.36 17.06 -1.66
CA ARG A 363 24.19 17.93 -1.58
C ARG A 363 24.53 19.39 -1.80
N GLN A 364 23.64 20.09 -2.48
CA GLN A 364 23.70 21.53 -2.68
C GLN A 364 22.41 22.16 -2.19
N GLU A 365 22.51 22.98 -1.15
CA GLU A 365 21.40 23.72 -0.61
C GLU A 365 21.23 25.04 -1.38
N LEU A 366 20.08 25.22 -2.04
CA LEU A 366 19.66 26.42 -2.70
C LEU A 366 18.53 27.06 -1.90
N LYS A 367 18.19 28.32 -2.22
CA LYS A 367 17.22 29.12 -1.43
C LYS A 367 15.89 28.39 -1.13
N HIS A 368 15.41 27.53 -2.03
CA HIS A 368 14.11 26.85 -1.91
C HIS A 368 14.17 25.37 -2.33
N VAL A 369 15.35 24.85 -2.65
CA VAL A 369 15.53 23.50 -3.17
C VAL A 369 16.81 22.91 -2.60
N LEU A 370 16.73 21.65 -2.17
CA LEU A 370 17.88 20.82 -1.87
C LEU A 370 18.14 19.91 -3.09
N VAL A 371 19.31 20.03 -3.70
CA VAL A 371 19.75 19.16 -4.79
C VAL A 371 20.67 18.09 -4.22
N ILE A 372 20.38 16.84 -4.50
CA ILE A 372 21.19 15.69 -4.10
C ILE A 372 21.69 15.00 -5.37
N ASP A 373 23.01 14.89 -5.49
CA ASP A 373 23.61 14.07 -6.55
C ASP A 373 23.64 12.61 -6.09
N GLY A 374 22.82 11.77 -6.73
CA GLY A 374 22.71 10.35 -6.38
C GLY A 374 23.93 9.50 -6.79
N GLY A 375 24.79 10.03 -7.67
CA GLY A 375 25.96 9.31 -8.18
C GLY A 375 25.60 7.93 -8.73
N ALA A 376 26.45 6.94 -8.41
CA ALA A 376 26.20 5.52 -8.74
C ALA A 376 25.56 4.73 -7.57
N ILE A 377 25.26 5.39 -6.44
CA ILE A 377 24.78 4.74 -5.22
C ILE A 377 23.25 4.75 -5.14
N ILE A 378 22.61 5.85 -5.57
CA ILE A 378 21.16 5.97 -5.54
C ILE A 378 20.62 5.52 -6.91
N ASP A 379 20.17 4.26 -6.96
CA ASP A 379 19.48 3.66 -8.10
C ASP A 379 18.17 4.43 -8.39
N ASP A 380 17.76 4.49 -9.66
CA ASP A 380 16.52 5.14 -10.12
C ASP A 380 15.29 4.66 -9.34
N ARG A 381 15.26 3.40 -8.94
CA ARG A 381 14.19 2.79 -8.13
C ARG A 381 14.13 3.32 -6.70
N LEU A 382 15.21 3.89 -6.19
CA LEU A 382 15.31 4.42 -4.82
C LEU A 382 15.08 5.93 -4.75
N ILE A 383 15.18 6.66 -5.88
CA ILE A 383 15.12 8.12 -5.91
C ILE A 383 13.89 8.66 -5.19
N SER A 384 12.70 8.13 -5.53
CA SER A 384 11.44 8.60 -4.92
C SER A 384 11.39 8.35 -3.40
N SER A 385 11.93 7.22 -2.95
CA SER A 385 11.97 6.87 -1.53
C SER A 385 12.95 7.76 -0.76
N VAL A 386 14.14 7.99 -1.32
CA VAL A 386 15.16 8.88 -0.72
C VAL A 386 14.67 10.32 -0.69
N ALA A 387 14.03 10.81 -1.76
CA ALA A 387 13.54 12.19 -1.83
C ALA A 387 12.35 12.48 -0.89
N SER A 388 11.61 11.45 -0.48
CA SER A 388 10.46 11.57 0.44
C SER A 388 10.82 11.44 1.92
N MET A 389 12.04 11.01 2.25
CA MET A 389 12.58 10.89 3.61
C MET A 389 13.43 12.10 4.01
#